data_9aaae99193bee438184618245e5b450c
#
_entry.id   9aaae99193bee438184618245e5b450c
#
_cell.length_a   1.000
_cell.length_b   1.000
_cell.length_c   1.000
_cell.angle_alpha   90.00
_cell.angle_beta   90.00
_cell.angle_gamma   90.00
#
_symmetry.space_group_name_H-M   'P 1'
#
loop_
_entity.id
_entity.type
_entity.pdbx_description
1 polymer ?
#
loop_
_entity_poly.entity_id
_entity_poly.type
_entity_poly.pdbx_seq_one_letter_code
_entity_poly.pdbx_strand_id
1 'polypeptide(L)'
;MPISSTSHAPALTARIHPSGFPQSHDTYNAMGTGSDGRIYYVLCSALPDVGARMYSFDPIPGKIEQLGDLTEACGETGLNAIAQGKSHVNFVEAGGKLFFATHIGFYQIIDDMEKAGLPPSGMNPYRGGHLLSWDMKQCRFEDYGITPSGEGIITMNFDPMRMRAYAITWPTGRFLRYDVPTRTWRDLGPFFQSGEHGRGETYRTICRSIAVDPEDGSAYFTAGEGTILRYRYESDSVETVGGDDLRKDYFGLYDVASPGHMAYNWRQVVYRPADRMFYGVHGNSGYLFRFDPRAERVDVLQRITSQPSQWSGMFDQFSYGYLGFALGPDGDTLFYLTGGPIYRDGKRVIGKDTTGKGEAKGEENLHLVTYHIPAARYIDHGAIYFEGGGHPSYVNSIAVGRDNTVYSLSRVPTTGGEVRTELFSVATSAGR
;
A
#
# COMPACT_ATOMS: atom_id res chain seq x y z
N MET A 1 -17.61 7.94 -41.69
CA MET A 1 -17.37 6.55 -41.30
C MET A 1 -17.99 6.36 -39.91
N PRO A 2 -18.83 5.38 -39.66
CA PRO A 2 -19.36 5.16 -38.33
C PRO A 2 -18.23 4.72 -37.42
N ILE A 3 -18.09 5.40 -36.30
CA ILE A 3 -17.14 5.05 -35.22
C ILE A 3 -17.60 3.69 -34.69
N SER A 4 -16.79 2.68 -34.96
CA SER A 4 -16.93 1.33 -34.40
C SER A 4 -17.21 1.42 -32.90
N SER A 5 -18.29 0.77 -32.45
CA SER A 5 -18.59 0.59 -31.05
C SER A 5 -17.39 -0.01 -30.36
N THR A 6 -16.72 0.82 -29.55
CA THR A 6 -15.67 0.33 -28.62
C THR A 6 -16.34 -0.67 -27.69
N SER A 7 -15.98 -1.94 -27.83
CA SER A 7 -16.36 -2.97 -26.88
C SER A 7 -15.69 -2.59 -25.53
N HIS A 8 -16.48 -2.02 -24.64
CA HIS A 8 -16.03 -1.90 -23.23
C HIS A 8 -15.77 -3.31 -22.71
N ALA A 9 -14.63 -3.50 -22.05
CA ALA A 9 -14.38 -4.75 -21.33
C ALA A 9 -15.58 -5.03 -20.40
N PRO A 10 -16.03 -6.28 -20.29
CA PRO A 10 -17.16 -6.62 -19.43
C PRO A 10 -16.85 -6.21 -17.99
N ALA A 11 -17.85 -5.70 -17.29
CA ALA A 11 -17.70 -5.36 -15.87
C ALA A 11 -17.38 -6.62 -15.05
N LEU A 12 -16.45 -6.47 -14.10
CA LEU A 12 -16.14 -7.52 -13.14
C LEU A 12 -17.08 -7.43 -11.93
N THR A 13 -17.50 -8.58 -11.43
CA THR A 13 -18.35 -8.67 -10.24
C THR A 13 -17.50 -9.04 -9.02
N ALA A 14 -17.54 -8.20 -7.98
CA ALA A 14 -16.86 -8.41 -6.74
C ALA A 14 -17.83 -8.85 -5.63
N ARG A 15 -17.39 -9.79 -4.82
CA ARG A 15 -18.10 -10.27 -3.63
C ARG A 15 -17.53 -9.63 -2.37
N ILE A 16 -18.40 -9.10 -1.52
CA ILE A 16 -18.03 -8.54 -0.21
C ILE A 16 -18.02 -9.68 0.82
N HIS A 17 -17.02 -9.65 1.70
CA HIS A 17 -16.85 -10.57 2.83
C HIS A 17 -16.84 -9.75 4.13
N PRO A 18 -17.98 -9.63 4.84
CA PRO A 18 -18.07 -8.82 6.04
C PRO A 18 -17.21 -9.35 7.18
N SER A 19 -16.34 -8.52 7.73
CA SER A 19 -15.41 -8.87 8.81
C SER A 19 -15.98 -8.63 10.21
N GLY A 20 -17.08 -7.88 10.30
CA GLY A 20 -17.78 -7.66 11.57
C GLY A 20 -17.08 -6.68 12.52
N PHE A 21 -16.27 -5.75 12.00
CA PHE A 21 -15.62 -4.69 12.78
C PHE A 21 -16.34 -3.36 12.59
N PRO A 22 -17.19 -2.92 13.53
CA PRO A 22 -18.01 -1.71 13.34
C PRO A 22 -17.21 -0.42 13.16
N GLN A 23 -16.03 -0.33 13.77
CA GLN A 23 -15.15 0.84 13.72
C GLN A 23 -14.14 0.75 12.59
N SER A 24 -14.30 -0.20 11.65
CA SER A 24 -13.35 -0.35 10.55
C SER A 24 -13.27 0.89 9.68
N HIS A 25 -12.05 1.34 9.44
CA HIS A 25 -11.69 2.50 8.65
C HIS A 25 -10.65 2.11 7.60
N ASP A 26 -10.26 3.04 6.78
CA ASP A 26 -9.36 2.82 5.64
C ASP A 26 -8.07 2.10 6.02
N THR A 27 -7.73 1.13 5.21
CA THR A 27 -6.51 0.32 5.36
C THR A 27 -5.61 0.52 4.16
N TYR A 28 -4.32 0.69 4.42
CA TYR A 28 -3.28 0.87 3.41
C TYR A 28 -2.31 -0.31 3.47
N ASN A 29 -2.10 -1.00 2.35
CA ASN A 29 -1.17 -2.11 2.18
C ASN A 29 -1.34 -3.34 3.09
N ALA A 30 -1.88 -3.23 4.28
CA ALA A 30 -1.87 -4.27 5.31
C ALA A 30 -2.69 -5.51 4.91
N MET A 31 -2.20 -6.20 3.89
CA MET A 31 -2.80 -7.39 3.30
C MET A 31 -1.71 -8.26 2.66
N GLY A 32 -1.94 -9.57 2.62
CA GLY A 32 -1.06 -10.52 1.94
C GLY A 32 -1.65 -11.92 1.89
N THR A 33 -1.14 -12.74 0.98
CA THR A 33 -1.47 -14.16 0.88
C THR A 33 -0.41 -14.97 1.63
N GLY A 34 -0.84 -15.77 2.60
CA GLY A 34 0.06 -16.68 3.31
C GLY A 34 0.39 -17.91 2.49
N SER A 35 1.51 -18.59 2.83
CA SER A 35 1.89 -19.87 2.24
C SER A 35 0.88 -20.99 2.51
N ASP A 36 0.00 -20.81 3.49
CA ASP A 36 -1.14 -21.69 3.77
C ASP A 36 -2.35 -21.44 2.84
N GLY A 37 -2.30 -20.41 1.99
CA GLY A 37 -3.34 -20.05 1.04
C GLY A 37 -4.43 -19.14 1.60
N ARG A 38 -4.34 -18.75 2.86
CA ARG A 38 -5.25 -17.77 3.48
C ARG A 38 -4.84 -16.34 3.08
N ILE A 39 -5.83 -15.47 3.09
CA ILE A 39 -5.64 -14.03 2.93
C ILE A 39 -5.62 -13.40 4.32
N TYR A 40 -4.50 -12.78 4.67
CA TYR A 40 -4.32 -12.05 5.92
C TYR A 40 -4.46 -10.56 5.68
N TYR A 41 -5.14 -9.86 6.60
CA TYR A 41 -5.34 -8.41 6.47
C TYR A 41 -5.59 -7.75 7.81
N VAL A 42 -5.36 -6.44 7.87
CA VAL A 42 -5.68 -5.60 9.03
C VAL A 42 -6.75 -4.60 8.64
N LEU A 43 -7.80 -4.50 9.45
CA LEU A 43 -8.75 -3.40 9.41
C LEU A 43 -8.36 -2.34 10.43
N CYS A 44 -8.23 -1.11 9.96
CA CYS A 44 -7.81 0.04 10.76
C CYS A 44 -8.98 0.65 11.53
N SER A 45 -8.67 1.45 12.57
CA SER A 45 -9.60 2.33 13.27
C SER A 45 -9.06 3.75 13.30
N ALA A 46 -9.93 4.74 13.13
CA ALA A 46 -9.61 6.16 13.28
C ALA A 46 -9.90 6.70 14.68
N LEU A 47 -10.35 5.84 15.61
CA LEU A 47 -10.64 6.25 16.98
C LEU A 47 -9.38 6.22 17.85
N PRO A 48 -9.23 7.14 18.82
CA PRO A 48 -8.02 7.22 19.63
C PRO A 48 -7.82 6.04 20.58
N ASP A 49 -8.89 5.36 20.98
CA ASP A 49 -8.95 4.29 21.99
C ASP A 49 -9.26 2.91 21.41
N VAL A 50 -9.39 2.78 20.08
CA VAL A 50 -9.72 1.53 19.40
C VAL A 50 -8.56 1.07 18.55
N GLY A 51 -8.00 -0.10 18.87
CA GLY A 51 -6.94 -0.74 18.11
C GLY A 51 -7.41 -1.25 16.75
N ALA A 52 -6.49 -1.32 15.80
CA ALA A 52 -6.70 -2.05 14.55
C ALA A 52 -6.81 -3.55 14.83
N ARG A 53 -7.53 -4.28 13.97
CA ARG A 53 -7.72 -5.72 14.13
C ARG A 53 -7.19 -6.50 12.94
N MET A 54 -6.47 -7.56 13.23
CA MET A 54 -5.99 -8.51 12.23
C MET A 54 -6.97 -9.64 12.01
N TYR A 55 -7.12 -10.03 10.75
CA TYR A 55 -8.01 -11.10 10.30
C TYR A 55 -7.29 -12.05 9.35
N SER A 56 -7.82 -13.27 9.24
CA SER A 56 -7.56 -14.17 8.13
C SER A 56 -8.86 -14.54 7.43
N PHE A 57 -8.81 -14.69 6.13
CA PHE A 57 -9.88 -15.23 5.29
C PHE A 57 -9.39 -16.52 4.63
N ASP A 58 -10.13 -17.61 4.84
CA ASP A 58 -9.90 -18.88 4.16
C ASP A 58 -10.82 -18.94 2.93
N PRO A 59 -10.26 -18.90 1.71
CA PRO A 59 -11.07 -18.86 0.49
C PRO A 59 -11.91 -20.12 0.25
N ILE A 60 -11.46 -21.28 0.73
CA ILE A 60 -12.14 -22.57 0.44
C ILE A 60 -13.47 -22.66 1.15
N PRO A 61 -13.55 -22.56 2.51
CA PRO A 61 -14.81 -22.51 3.23
C PRO A 61 -15.47 -21.12 3.20
N GLY A 62 -14.77 -20.08 2.71
CA GLY A 62 -15.27 -18.70 2.76
C GLY A 62 -15.37 -18.13 4.17
N LYS A 63 -14.48 -18.55 5.08
CA LYS A 63 -14.53 -18.20 6.50
C LYS A 63 -13.54 -17.08 6.84
N ILE A 64 -14.05 -16.05 7.53
CA ILE A 64 -13.23 -15.02 8.19
C ILE A 64 -13.02 -15.40 9.65
N GLU A 65 -11.82 -15.16 10.16
CA GLU A 65 -11.45 -15.33 11.55
C GLU A 65 -10.70 -14.08 12.03
N GLN A 66 -11.16 -13.49 13.15
CA GLN A 66 -10.42 -12.42 13.81
C GLN A 66 -9.27 -13.02 14.60
N LEU A 67 -8.06 -12.55 14.35
CA LEU A 67 -6.83 -13.07 14.96
C LEU A 67 -6.45 -12.30 16.23
N GLY A 68 -6.75 -11.00 16.30
CA GLY A 68 -6.52 -10.20 17.50
C GLY A 68 -6.53 -8.68 17.24
N ASP A 69 -6.37 -7.96 18.32
CA ASP A 69 -6.24 -6.49 18.38
C ASP A 69 -4.75 -6.11 18.43
N LEU A 70 -4.35 -5.11 17.65
CA LEU A 70 -2.93 -4.72 17.55
C LEU A 70 -2.44 -3.97 18.80
N THR A 71 -3.30 -3.23 19.50
CA THR A 71 -2.93 -2.59 20.78
C THR A 71 -2.65 -3.63 21.85
N GLU A 72 -3.46 -4.69 21.88
CA GLU A 72 -3.24 -5.85 22.76
C GLU A 72 -1.95 -6.60 22.38
N ALA A 73 -1.74 -6.86 21.09
CA ALA A 73 -0.54 -7.54 20.59
C ALA A 73 0.76 -6.79 20.91
N CYS A 74 0.71 -5.45 21.00
CA CYS A 74 1.81 -4.60 21.42
C CYS A 74 1.97 -4.47 22.94
N GLY A 75 1.13 -5.14 23.75
CA GLY A 75 1.17 -5.05 25.21
C GLY A 75 0.78 -3.66 25.75
N GLU A 76 0.01 -2.87 24.99
CA GLU A 76 -0.35 -1.50 25.33
C GLU A 76 -1.75 -1.36 25.94
N THR A 77 -2.45 -2.45 26.12
CA THR A 77 -3.77 -2.46 26.79
C THR A 77 -3.65 -1.87 28.19
N GLY A 78 -4.52 -0.90 28.51
CA GLY A 78 -4.55 -0.27 29.83
C GLY A 78 -3.55 0.86 30.04
N LEU A 79 -2.70 1.20 29.06
CA LEU A 79 -1.77 2.32 29.15
C LEU A 79 -2.43 3.70 28.98
N ASN A 80 -3.73 3.70 28.63
CA ASN A 80 -4.50 4.91 28.35
C ASN A 80 -3.78 5.87 27.36
N ALA A 81 -3.20 5.28 26.31
CA ALA A 81 -2.52 5.99 25.23
C ALA A 81 -3.31 5.84 23.92
N ILE A 82 -3.03 6.71 22.94
CA ILE A 82 -3.58 6.54 21.59
C ILE A 82 -3.21 5.15 21.07
N ALA A 83 -4.23 4.42 20.64
CA ALA A 83 -4.14 3.01 20.27
C ALA A 83 -3.29 2.77 19.00
N GLN A 84 -2.81 1.53 18.83
CA GLN A 84 -2.21 1.02 17.59
C GLN A 84 -3.33 0.83 16.54
N GLY A 85 -3.86 1.95 16.03
CA GLY A 85 -5.09 2.00 15.24
C GLY A 85 -4.91 1.61 13.78
N LYS A 86 -3.68 1.32 13.31
CA LYS A 86 -3.43 1.01 11.89
C LYS A 86 -2.23 0.08 11.70
N SER A 87 -2.26 -0.69 10.60
CA SER A 87 -1.06 -1.18 9.92
C SER A 87 -1.02 -0.59 8.50
N HIS A 88 0.13 -0.09 8.08
CA HIS A 88 0.29 0.61 6.80
C HIS A 88 1.23 -0.15 5.85
N VAL A 89 1.60 -1.37 6.18
CA VAL A 89 2.65 -2.14 5.52
C VAL A 89 2.13 -3.48 5.02
N ASN A 90 2.72 -3.98 3.94
CA ASN A 90 2.46 -5.34 3.46
C ASN A 90 2.98 -6.37 4.46
N PHE A 91 2.37 -7.55 4.45
CA PHE A 91 2.90 -8.71 5.18
C PHE A 91 4.02 -9.36 4.38
N VAL A 92 5.10 -9.72 5.06
CA VAL A 92 6.19 -10.52 4.48
C VAL A 92 6.36 -11.80 5.29
N GLU A 93 6.24 -12.93 4.60
CA GLU A 93 6.39 -14.23 5.25
C GLU A 93 7.86 -14.64 5.35
N ALA A 94 8.26 -15.04 6.55
CA ALA A 94 9.56 -15.63 6.83
C ALA A 94 9.45 -16.65 7.97
N GLY A 95 9.98 -17.85 7.77
CA GLY A 95 10.00 -18.89 8.81
C GLY A 95 8.63 -19.30 9.35
N GLY A 96 7.58 -19.23 8.53
CA GLY A 96 6.20 -19.54 8.93
C GLY A 96 5.51 -18.45 9.73
N LYS A 97 6.08 -17.25 9.75
CA LYS A 97 5.53 -16.05 10.37
C LYS A 97 5.31 -14.95 9.34
N LEU A 98 4.26 -14.17 9.52
CA LEU A 98 3.97 -12.97 8.76
C LEU A 98 4.50 -11.75 9.53
N PHE A 99 5.54 -11.11 9.03
CA PHE A 99 6.10 -9.89 9.62
C PHE A 99 5.37 -8.66 9.08
N PHE A 100 5.05 -7.73 9.96
CA PHE A 100 4.38 -6.48 9.65
C PHE A 100 4.63 -5.46 10.77
N ALA A 101 4.10 -4.25 10.62
CA ALA A 101 4.32 -3.19 11.60
C ALA A 101 3.03 -2.40 11.87
N THR A 102 3.01 -1.71 13.01
CA THR A 102 1.88 -0.88 13.42
C THR A 102 2.12 0.60 13.15
N HIS A 103 1.02 1.34 13.14
CA HIS A 103 1.00 2.78 12.86
C HIS A 103 -0.18 3.42 13.61
N ILE A 104 -0.09 4.75 13.81
CA ILE A 104 -1.20 5.52 14.36
C ILE A 104 -2.39 5.49 13.40
N GLY A 105 -3.60 5.30 13.92
CA GLY A 105 -4.86 5.40 13.16
C GLY A 105 -5.60 6.71 13.37
N PHE A 106 -5.35 7.36 14.49
CA PHE A 106 -6.03 8.60 14.88
C PHE A 106 -5.29 9.82 14.32
N TYR A 107 -5.91 10.46 13.32
CA TYR A 107 -5.40 11.68 12.70
C TYR A 107 -6.32 12.86 12.95
N GLN A 108 -5.74 14.06 12.87
CA GLN A 108 -6.45 15.32 12.81
C GLN A 108 -6.03 16.10 11.57
N ILE A 109 -6.96 16.79 10.95
CA ILE A 109 -6.65 17.70 9.86
C ILE A 109 -6.29 19.05 10.45
N ILE A 110 -5.07 19.49 10.25
CA ILE A 110 -4.52 20.77 10.71
C ILE A 110 -3.85 21.43 9.51
N ASP A 111 -4.31 22.62 9.14
CA ASP A 111 -3.85 23.36 7.96
C ASP A 111 -3.91 22.47 6.68
N ASP A 112 -5.05 21.83 6.45
CA ASP A 112 -5.34 20.94 5.31
C ASP A 112 -4.42 19.72 5.18
N MET A 113 -3.68 19.38 6.24
CA MET A 113 -2.80 18.22 6.28
C MET A 113 -3.16 17.26 7.41
N GLU A 114 -3.04 15.95 7.16
CA GLU A 114 -3.12 14.97 8.22
C GLU A 114 -1.92 15.10 9.16
N LYS A 115 -2.22 15.22 10.44
CA LYS A 115 -1.26 15.21 11.53
C LYS A 115 -1.61 14.10 12.51
N ALA A 116 -0.62 13.61 13.26
CA ALA A 116 -0.91 12.72 14.38
C ALA A 116 -1.91 13.42 15.31
N GLY A 117 -3.00 12.72 15.64
CA GLY A 117 -4.04 13.27 16.50
C GLY A 117 -3.48 13.63 17.87
N LEU A 118 -3.86 14.80 18.36
CA LEU A 118 -3.58 15.17 19.75
C LEU A 118 -4.41 14.28 20.68
N PRO A 119 -3.83 13.75 21.75
CA PRO A 119 -4.58 12.87 22.65
C PRO A 119 -5.77 13.60 23.26
N PRO A 120 -6.95 12.97 23.32
CA PRO A 120 -8.06 13.49 24.10
C PRO A 120 -7.66 13.74 25.56
N SER A 121 -8.41 14.62 26.26
CA SER A 121 -8.14 14.92 27.67
C SER A 121 -8.08 13.64 28.52
N GLY A 122 -7.01 13.48 29.27
CA GLY A 122 -6.76 12.32 30.11
C GLY A 122 -6.11 11.10 29.42
N MET A 123 -5.88 11.16 28.10
CA MET A 123 -5.14 10.13 27.38
C MET A 123 -3.66 10.53 27.19
N ASN A 124 -2.81 9.52 27.10
CA ASN A 124 -1.41 9.69 26.73
C ASN A 124 -1.24 9.74 25.20
N PRO A 125 -0.20 10.42 24.69
CA PRO A 125 0.13 10.43 23.26
C PRO A 125 0.40 9.02 22.71
N TYR A 126 0.36 8.90 21.37
CA TYR A 126 0.82 7.71 20.65
C TYR A 126 2.29 7.41 20.99
N ARG A 127 2.60 6.15 21.28
CA ARG A 127 3.92 5.76 21.76
C ARG A 127 4.93 5.46 20.65
N GLY A 128 4.45 5.15 19.46
CA GLY A 128 5.25 4.72 18.31
C GLY A 128 4.77 3.39 17.76
N GLY A 129 5.20 3.06 16.53
CA GLY A 129 4.89 1.80 15.89
C GLY A 129 5.73 0.65 16.42
N HIS A 130 5.17 -0.56 16.39
CA HIS A 130 5.85 -1.80 16.75
C HIS A 130 6.13 -2.63 15.50
N LEU A 131 7.22 -3.40 15.53
CA LEU A 131 7.42 -4.52 14.63
C LEU A 131 6.75 -5.75 15.26
N LEU A 132 5.84 -6.36 14.51
CA LEU A 132 5.10 -7.54 14.92
C LEU A 132 5.34 -8.70 13.96
N SER A 133 5.10 -9.92 14.43
CA SER A 133 4.81 -11.04 13.56
C SER A 133 3.59 -11.81 14.04
N TRP A 134 2.91 -12.48 13.09
CA TRP A 134 1.89 -13.48 13.33
C TRP A 134 2.46 -14.87 13.00
N ASP A 135 2.57 -15.76 13.99
CA ASP A 135 2.97 -17.14 13.76
C ASP A 135 1.74 -17.94 13.28
N MET A 136 1.76 -18.32 11.99
CA MET A 136 0.63 -18.99 11.34
C MET A 136 0.35 -20.38 11.93
N LYS A 137 1.36 -21.06 12.48
CA LYS A 137 1.24 -22.39 13.07
C LYS A 137 0.79 -22.34 14.53
N GLN A 138 1.35 -21.40 15.30
CA GLN A 138 1.06 -21.26 16.73
C GLN A 138 -0.14 -20.35 16.99
N CYS A 139 -0.64 -19.68 15.96
CA CYS A 139 -1.77 -18.73 16.03
C CYS A 139 -1.57 -17.68 17.13
N ARG A 140 -0.42 -17.03 17.15
CA ARG A 140 -0.10 -15.99 18.13
C ARG A 140 0.76 -14.89 17.55
N PHE A 141 0.62 -13.68 18.13
CA PHE A 141 1.50 -12.56 17.86
C PHE A 141 2.82 -12.71 18.63
N GLU A 142 3.87 -12.13 18.04
CA GLU A 142 5.12 -11.82 18.72
C GLU A 142 5.46 -10.35 18.48
N ASP A 143 5.72 -9.61 19.55
CA ASP A 143 6.16 -8.23 19.54
C ASP A 143 7.68 -8.16 19.63
N TYR A 144 8.30 -7.50 18.64
CA TYR A 144 9.74 -7.25 18.58
C TYR A 144 10.14 -5.89 19.13
N GLY A 145 9.18 -5.10 19.60
CA GLY A 145 9.37 -3.84 20.26
C GLY A 145 9.05 -2.61 19.42
N ILE A 146 9.00 -1.51 20.14
CA ILE A 146 8.60 -0.19 19.63
C ILE A 146 9.75 0.48 18.87
N THR A 147 9.42 1.32 17.90
CA THR A 147 10.40 2.15 17.17
C THR A 147 11.11 3.13 18.10
N PRO A 148 12.42 3.35 17.92
CA PRO A 148 13.19 4.27 18.78
C PRO A 148 12.76 5.74 18.65
N SER A 149 12.12 6.12 17.53
CA SER A 149 11.69 7.50 17.26
C SER A 149 10.36 7.88 17.92
N GLY A 150 9.59 6.91 18.45
CA GLY A 150 8.20 7.14 18.88
C GLY A 150 7.24 7.46 17.74
N GLU A 151 7.63 7.20 16.50
CA GLU A 151 6.82 7.41 15.29
C GLU A 151 6.21 6.10 14.79
N GLY A 152 5.09 6.19 14.08
CA GLY A 152 4.47 5.06 13.41
C GLY A 152 5.27 4.60 12.19
N ILE A 153 5.17 3.33 11.82
CA ILE A 153 5.84 2.79 10.62
C ILE A 153 4.89 2.94 9.42
N ILE A 154 5.30 3.76 8.44
CA ILE A 154 4.47 4.02 7.25
C ILE A 154 4.75 3.06 6.10
N THR A 155 5.95 2.53 6.02
CA THR A 155 6.30 1.46 5.08
C THR A 155 7.36 0.56 5.67
N MET A 156 7.31 -0.70 5.30
CA MET A 156 8.26 -1.72 5.73
C MET A 156 8.41 -2.77 4.63
N ASN A 157 9.60 -3.33 4.55
CA ASN A 157 9.83 -4.60 3.87
C ASN A 157 10.79 -5.45 4.72
N PHE A 158 10.91 -6.72 4.38
CA PHE A 158 11.64 -7.68 5.19
C PHE A 158 12.56 -8.54 4.30
N ASP A 159 13.78 -8.79 4.77
CA ASP A 159 14.70 -9.76 4.19
C ASP A 159 14.56 -11.10 4.92
N PRO A 160 13.88 -12.10 4.34
CA PRO A 160 13.70 -13.40 4.97
C PRO A 160 15.00 -14.18 5.14
N MET A 161 15.99 -13.95 4.28
CA MET A 161 17.25 -14.66 4.31
C MET A 161 18.15 -14.21 5.47
N ARG A 162 18.09 -12.89 5.76
CA ARG A 162 18.92 -12.27 6.81
C ARG A 162 18.12 -11.97 8.07
N MET A 163 16.82 -12.28 8.07
CA MET A 163 15.89 -12.00 9.18
C MET A 163 16.00 -10.54 9.62
N ARG A 164 15.87 -9.60 8.66
CA ARG A 164 16.01 -8.17 8.89
C ARG A 164 14.83 -7.40 8.31
N ALA A 165 14.22 -6.54 9.13
CA ALA A 165 13.22 -5.58 8.67
C ALA A 165 13.88 -4.24 8.30
N TYR A 166 13.36 -3.60 7.26
CA TYR A 166 13.66 -2.23 6.86
C TYR A 166 12.36 -1.44 6.91
N ALA A 167 12.40 -0.30 7.57
CA ALA A 167 11.21 0.51 7.82
C ALA A 167 11.47 1.99 7.61
N ILE A 168 10.44 2.72 7.20
CA ILE A 168 10.43 4.18 7.20
C ILE A 168 9.30 4.63 8.10
N THR A 169 9.61 5.61 8.97
CA THR A 169 8.66 6.14 9.94
C THR A 169 7.83 7.29 9.37
N TRP A 170 6.77 7.66 10.04
CA TRP A 170 5.95 8.83 9.78
C TRP A 170 5.71 9.58 11.10
N PRO A 171 5.79 10.93 11.12
CA PRO A 171 5.76 11.83 9.96
C PRO A 171 7.11 12.34 9.46
N THR A 172 8.24 12.03 10.09
CA THR A 172 9.53 12.64 9.69
C THR A 172 10.33 11.84 8.67
N GLY A 173 10.01 10.56 8.46
CA GLY A 173 10.64 9.75 7.42
C GLY A 173 12.04 9.25 7.80
N ARG A 174 12.21 8.74 9.01
CA ARG A 174 13.46 8.10 9.42
C ARG A 174 13.57 6.70 8.84
N PHE A 175 14.71 6.35 8.26
CA PHE A 175 14.97 4.98 7.80
C PHE A 175 15.56 4.17 8.95
N LEU A 176 14.88 3.09 9.27
CA LEU A 176 15.24 2.17 10.35
C LEU A 176 15.53 0.78 9.79
N ARG A 177 16.43 0.06 10.43
CA ARG A 177 16.54 -1.38 10.26
C ARG A 177 16.39 -2.10 11.60
N TYR A 178 15.84 -3.31 11.57
CA TYR A 178 15.70 -4.18 12.73
C TYR A 178 16.27 -5.56 12.46
N ASP A 179 17.18 -6.01 13.33
CA ASP A 179 17.73 -7.36 13.29
C ASP A 179 16.94 -8.27 14.23
N VAL A 180 16.22 -9.24 13.68
CA VAL A 180 15.44 -10.19 14.48
C VAL A 180 16.32 -11.04 15.40
N PRO A 181 17.48 -11.59 14.94
CA PRO A 181 18.34 -12.40 15.81
C PRO A 181 18.87 -11.66 17.04
N THR A 182 19.21 -10.40 16.89
CA THR A 182 19.74 -9.59 18.01
C THR A 182 18.70 -8.75 18.72
N ARG A 183 17.47 -8.70 18.17
CA ARG A 183 16.33 -7.89 18.64
C ARG A 183 16.70 -6.40 18.80
N THR A 184 17.42 -5.85 17.82
CA THR A 184 17.92 -4.47 17.88
C THR A 184 17.48 -3.62 16.72
N TRP A 185 16.94 -2.43 17.05
CA TRP A 185 16.73 -1.34 16.10
C TRP A 185 18.03 -0.55 15.88
N ARG A 186 18.23 -0.12 14.64
CA ARG A 186 19.17 0.95 14.31
C ARG A 186 18.46 2.01 13.48
N ASP A 187 18.58 3.24 13.92
CA ASP A 187 18.14 4.44 13.22
C ASP A 187 19.28 4.96 12.35
N LEU A 188 19.06 5.02 11.06
CA LEU A 188 20.04 5.47 10.05
C LEU A 188 19.84 6.94 9.65
N GLY A 189 18.80 7.57 10.17
CA GLY A 189 18.56 9.00 10.01
C GLY A 189 17.33 9.35 9.15
N PRO A 190 17.04 10.66 9.06
CA PRO A 190 16.01 11.19 8.19
C PRO A 190 16.56 11.34 6.76
N PHE A 191 15.75 10.94 5.76
CA PHE A 191 16.09 11.06 4.35
C PHE A 191 15.09 11.91 3.56
N PHE A 192 14.12 12.54 4.23
CA PHE A 192 13.01 13.27 3.63
C PHE A 192 12.90 14.69 4.18
N GLN A 193 14.00 15.37 4.46
CA GLN A 193 14.02 16.67 5.16
C GLN A 193 13.18 16.63 6.46
N SER A 194 12.05 17.39 6.52
CA SER A 194 11.12 17.32 7.65
C SER A 194 9.95 16.34 7.40
N GLY A 195 10.00 15.57 6.30
CA GLY A 195 8.96 14.63 5.92
C GLY A 195 7.61 15.30 5.74
N GLU A 196 6.55 14.58 6.06
CA GLU A 196 5.17 15.09 6.01
C GLU A 196 4.81 15.93 7.25
N HIS A 197 5.75 16.07 8.19
CA HIS A 197 5.66 17.06 9.27
C HIS A 197 6.04 18.46 8.78
N GLY A 198 6.85 18.56 7.72
CA GLY A 198 7.32 19.81 7.15
C GLY A 198 6.20 20.69 6.58
N ARG A 199 6.57 21.95 6.30
CA ARG A 199 5.71 22.93 5.62
C ARG A 199 6.51 23.67 4.55
N GLY A 200 5.85 24.00 3.43
CA GLY A 200 6.51 24.66 2.31
C GLY A 200 7.77 23.92 1.89
N GLU A 201 8.88 24.59 1.71
CA GLU A 201 10.15 24.03 1.23
C GLU A 201 10.71 22.86 2.06
N THR A 202 10.27 22.70 3.32
CA THR A 202 10.71 21.60 4.18
C THR A 202 9.80 20.36 4.12
N TYR A 203 8.63 20.46 3.46
CA TYR A 203 7.72 19.33 3.26
C TYR A 203 8.32 18.35 2.24
N ARG A 204 8.22 17.07 2.52
CA ARG A 204 8.48 15.99 1.55
C ARG A 204 7.52 14.84 1.76
N THR A 205 6.91 14.38 0.68
CA THR A 205 6.15 13.13 0.70
C THR A 205 7.10 11.96 0.93
N ILE A 206 6.82 11.16 1.94
CA ILE A 206 7.63 10.00 2.32
C ILE A 206 7.35 8.85 1.35
N CYS A 207 8.38 8.07 1.01
CA CYS A 207 8.28 6.86 0.21
C CYS A 207 7.32 5.83 0.86
N ARG A 208 6.52 5.15 0.05
CA ARG A 208 5.50 4.19 0.51
C ARG A 208 5.85 2.73 0.21
N SER A 209 7.03 2.46 -0.35
CA SER A 209 7.46 1.09 -0.67
C SER A 209 8.98 0.97 -0.61
N ILE A 210 9.46 -0.04 0.09
CA ILE A 210 10.88 -0.42 0.14
C ILE A 210 11.06 -1.68 -0.71
N ALA A 211 12.03 -1.67 -1.61
CA ALA A 211 12.44 -2.83 -2.38
C ALA A 211 13.63 -3.50 -1.70
N VAL A 212 13.57 -4.80 -1.45
CA VAL A 212 14.68 -5.57 -0.87
C VAL A 212 15.26 -6.50 -1.91
N ASP A 213 16.57 -6.39 -2.15
CA ASP A 213 17.30 -7.36 -2.99
C ASP A 213 17.65 -8.59 -2.15
N PRO A 214 17.09 -9.76 -2.45
CA PRO A 214 17.36 -10.96 -1.69
C PRO A 214 18.78 -11.50 -1.90
N GLU A 215 19.50 -11.06 -2.95
CA GLU A 215 20.85 -11.53 -3.26
C GLU A 215 21.89 -10.97 -2.29
N ASP A 216 21.89 -9.67 -2.08
CA ASP A 216 22.88 -8.99 -1.23
C ASP A 216 22.30 -8.36 0.06
N GLY A 217 20.97 -8.35 0.20
CA GLY A 217 20.28 -7.74 1.35
C GLY A 217 20.20 -6.22 1.29
N SER A 218 20.52 -5.63 0.14
CA SER A 218 20.30 -4.20 -0.07
C SER A 218 18.82 -3.84 -0.04
N ALA A 219 18.49 -2.68 0.52
CA ALA A 219 17.13 -2.16 0.51
C ALA A 219 17.10 -0.81 -0.21
N TYR A 220 16.18 -0.67 -1.16
CA TYR A 220 16.03 0.54 -1.98
C TYR A 220 14.75 1.26 -1.64
N PHE A 221 14.82 2.58 -1.61
CA PHE A 221 13.67 3.47 -1.43
C PHE A 221 13.93 4.79 -2.17
N THR A 222 12.92 5.65 -2.28
CA THR A 222 13.04 6.87 -3.08
C THR A 222 12.75 8.11 -2.25
N ALA A 223 13.32 9.23 -2.65
CA ALA A 223 12.96 10.54 -2.15
C ALA A 223 12.01 11.26 -3.13
N GLY A 224 11.28 12.26 -2.65
CA GLY A 224 10.33 13.03 -3.45
C GLY A 224 10.95 13.69 -4.67
N GLU A 225 12.22 13.99 -4.62
CA GLU A 225 13.03 14.52 -5.71
C GLU A 225 13.29 13.54 -6.87
N GLY A 226 12.96 12.26 -6.68
CA GLY A 226 13.20 11.18 -7.65
C GLY A 226 14.47 10.39 -7.41
N THR A 227 15.30 10.79 -6.47
CA THR A 227 16.53 10.09 -6.10
C THR A 227 16.22 8.70 -5.56
N ILE A 228 16.93 7.69 -6.04
CA ILE A 228 16.90 6.34 -5.49
C ILE A 228 18.01 6.25 -4.44
N LEU A 229 17.64 5.77 -3.26
CA LEU A 229 18.53 5.54 -2.12
C LEU A 229 18.69 4.05 -1.92
N ARG A 230 19.90 3.60 -1.58
CA ARG A 230 20.25 2.21 -1.31
C ARG A 230 20.85 2.08 0.08
N TYR A 231 20.21 1.29 0.91
CA TYR A 231 20.87 0.75 2.10
C TYR A 231 21.71 -0.45 1.69
N ARG A 232 23.00 -0.46 2.07
CA ARG A 232 23.89 -1.60 1.89
C ARG A 232 23.99 -2.43 3.15
N TYR A 233 23.72 -3.73 3.00
CA TYR A 233 23.78 -4.66 4.13
C TYR A 233 25.19 -4.76 4.73
N GLU A 234 26.24 -4.86 3.90
CA GLU A 234 27.62 -5.06 4.35
C GLU A 234 28.18 -3.87 5.13
N SER A 235 27.93 -2.65 4.66
CA SER A 235 28.46 -1.42 5.30
C SER A 235 27.52 -0.84 6.35
N ASP A 236 26.30 -1.38 6.44
CA ASP A 236 25.23 -0.89 7.34
C ASP A 236 25.01 0.63 7.19
N SER A 237 24.97 1.12 5.96
CA SER A 237 24.89 2.55 5.62
C SER A 237 23.98 2.78 4.42
N VAL A 238 23.46 4.00 4.28
CA VAL A 238 22.64 4.44 3.15
C VAL A 238 23.46 5.33 2.23
N GLU A 239 23.33 5.09 0.93
CA GLU A 239 23.97 5.88 -0.14
C GLU A 239 22.97 6.22 -1.24
N THR A 240 23.32 7.16 -2.09
CA THR A 240 22.57 7.48 -3.30
C THR A 240 22.99 6.56 -4.44
N VAL A 241 22.00 6.01 -5.15
CA VAL A 241 22.23 5.30 -6.42
C VAL A 241 22.59 6.34 -7.48
N GLY A 242 23.77 6.21 -8.08
CA GLY A 242 24.33 7.25 -8.95
C GLY A 242 23.98 7.09 -10.43
N GLY A 243 23.48 5.93 -10.85
CA GLY A 243 23.31 5.63 -12.27
C GLY A 243 22.07 6.26 -12.90
N ASP A 244 20.96 6.32 -12.18
CA ASP A 244 19.68 6.83 -12.69
C ASP A 244 18.74 7.27 -11.57
N ASP A 245 17.62 7.94 -11.94
CA ASP A 245 16.60 8.41 -11.00
C ASP A 245 15.18 8.23 -11.56
N LEU A 246 14.18 8.68 -10.81
CA LEU A 246 12.76 8.63 -11.19
C LEU A 246 12.25 9.95 -11.81
N ARG A 247 13.10 10.89 -12.15
CA ARG A 247 12.72 12.10 -12.91
C ARG A 247 12.61 11.78 -14.40
N LYS A 248 11.56 11.06 -14.76
CA LYS A 248 11.28 10.69 -16.14
C LYS A 248 10.20 11.61 -16.72
N ASP A 249 10.37 12.08 -17.95
CA ASP A 249 9.40 12.95 -18.64
C ASP A 249 7.98 12.36 -18.64
N TYR A 250 7.87 11.03 -18.77
CA TYR A 250 6.60 10.32 -18.76
C TYR A 250 5.87 10.36 -17.41
N PHE A 251 6.57 10.64 -16.32
CA PHE A 251 5.95 10.69 -14.99
C PHE A 251 5.25 12.01 -14.69
N GLY A 252 5.53 13.07 -15.45
CA GLY A 252 5.00 14.40 -15.25
C GLY A 252 5.92 15.31 -14.41
N LEU A 253 5.44 16.50 -14.12
CA LEU A 253 6.17 17.51 -13.35
C LEU A 253 5.50 17.71 -11.99
N TYR A 254 6.28 17.64 -10.92
CA TYR A 254 5.79 17.76 -9.54
C TYR A 254 6.60 18.81 -8.78
N ASP A 255 5.89 19.61 -8.00
CA ASP A 255 6.49 20.40 -6.94
C ASP A 255 6.67 19.50 -5.70
N VAL A 256 7.91 19.16 -5.40
CA VAL A 256 8.27 18.23 -4.31
C VAL A 256 7.91 18.75 -2.91
N ALA A 257 7.69 20.07 -2.78
CA ALA A 257 7.29 20.73 -1.54
C ALA A 257 5.77 20.79 -1.37
N SER A 258 4.98 20.40 -2.38
CA SER A 258 3.52 20.38 -2.31
C SER A 258 2.98 19.07 -1.76
N PRO A 259 2.06 19.09 -0.78
CA PRO A 259 1.31 17.91 -0.37
C PRO A 259 0.27 17.49 -1.42
N GLY A 260 -0.29 16.30 -1.29
CA GLY A 260 -1.39 15.83 -2.13
C GLY A 260 -0.99 14.92 -3.28
N HIS A 261 0.28 14.61 -3.45
CA HIS A 261 0.81 13.66 -4.44
C HIS A 261 2.11 13.00 -3.95
N MET A 262 2.57 11.98 -4.68
CA MET A 262 3.79 11.25 -4.36
C MET A 262 5.07 11.91 -4.90
N ALA A 263 4.96 13.08 -5.55
CA ALA A 263 6.06 13.67 -6.29
C ALA A 263 6.68 12.63 -7.25
N TYR A 264 8.00 12.46 -7.24
CA TYR A 264 8.69 11.46 -8.07
C TYR A 264 8.93 10.12 -7.35
N ASN A 265 8.38 9.92 -6.15
CA ASN A 265 8.48 8.62 -5.49
C ASN A 265 7.79 7.53 -6.31
N TRP A 266 8.36 6.34 -6.31
CA TRP A 266 7.58 5.17 -6.71
C TRP A 266 6.46 4.90 -5.67
N ARG A 267 5.35 4.32 -6.14
CA ARG A 267 4.22 4.05 -5.26
C ARG A 267 4.27 2.65 -4.67
N GLN A 268 4.49 1.67 -5.56
CA GLN A 268 4.67 0.27 -5.19
C GLN A 268 5.74 -0.35 -6.07
N VAL A 269 6.47 -1.28 -5.50
CA VAL A 269 7.54 -2.00 -6.17
C VAL A 269 7.58 -3.44 -5.68
N VAL A 270 7.77 -4.38 -6.62
CA VAL A 270 7.90 -5.80 -6.36
C VAL A 270 9.17 -6.34 -7.02
N TYR A 271 9.80 -7.32 -6.37
CA TYR A 271 10.94 -8.03 -6.93
C TYR A 271 10.48 -9.22 -7.77
N ARG A 272 11.03 -9.38 -8.98
CA ARG A 272 10.80 -10.55 -9.83
C ARG A 272 12.05 -11.42 -9.84
N PRO A 273 11.98 -12.66 -9.28
CA PRO A 273 13.16 -13.53 -9.18
C PRO A 273 13.72 -13.98 -10.54
N ALA A 274 12.86 -14.13 -11.56
CA ALA A 274 13.25 -14.70 -12.86
C ALA A 274 14.30 -13.84 -13.60
N ASP A 275 14.25 -12.52 -13.48
CA ASP A 275 15.20 -11.59 -14.09
C ASP A 275 15.99 -10.76 -13.06
N ARG A 276 15.67 -10.93 -11.76
CA ARG A 276 16.29 -10.22 -10.63
C ARG A 276 16.14 -8.71 -10.71
N MET A 277 14.98 -8.26 -11.16
CA MET A 277 14.64 -6.85 -11.31
C MET A 277 13.49 -6.46 -10.42
N PHE A 278 13.41 -5.17 -10.15
CA PHE A 278 12.26 -4.59 -9.50
C PHE A 278 11.31 -4.00 -10.54
N TYR A 279 10.03 -4.32 -10.41
CA TYR A 279 8.96 -3.73 -11.19
C TYR A 279 8.12 -2.85 -10.29
N GLY A 280 7.86 -1.63 -10.73
CA GLY A 280 7.12 -0.68 -9.93
C GLY A 280 6.17 0.17 -10.76
N VAL A 281 5.21 0.77 -10.08
CA VAL A 281 4.29 1.73 -10.67
C VAL A 281 4.54 3.11 -10.06
N HIS A 282 4.65 4.13 -10.94
CA HIS A 282 4.74 5.50 -10.49
C HIS A 282 3.36 6.01 -10.06
N GLY A 283 3.29 6.56 -8.84
CA GLY A 283 2.03 6.80 -8.13
C GLY A 283 1.01 7.64 -8.87
N ASN A 284 1.43 8.77 -9.43
CA ASN A 284 0.48 9.71 -10.02
C ASN A 284 0.29 9.52 -11.53
N SER A 285 1.24 8.90 -12.22
CA SER A 285 1.19 8.72 -13.67
C SER A 285 0.66 7.36 -14.12
N GLY A 286 0.73 6.36 -13.25
CA GLY A 286 0.35 4.99 -13.56
C GLY A 286 1.27 4.30 -14.59
N TYR A 287 2.47 4.84 -14.81
CA TYR A 287 3.48 4.18 -15.64
C TYR A 287 4.15 3.06 -14.86
N LEU A 288 4.18 1.88 -15.48
CA LEU A 288 5.02 0.77 -15.09
C LEU A 288 6.47 1.08 -15.48
N PHE A 289 7.37 0.87 -14.56
CA PHE A 289 8.80 0.92 -14.79
C PHE A 289 9.48 -0.35 -14.28
N ARG A 290 10.71 -0.55 -14.74
CA ARG A 290 11.61 -1.58 -14.26
C ARG A 290 12.88 -0.92 -13.74
N PHE A 291 13.34 -1.32 -12.56
CA PHE A 291 14.62 -0.92 -12.00
C PHE A 291 15.58 -2.10 -11.94
N ASP A 292 16.73 -1.97 -12.59
CA ASP A 292 17.84 -2.92 -12.50
C ASP A 292 18.81 -2.45 -11.42
N PRO A 293 18.89 -3.13 -10.25
CA PRO A 293 19.76 -2.70 -9.17
C PRO A 293 21.26 -2.88 -9.46
N ARG A 294 21.61 -3.73 -10.43
CA ARG A 294 23.00 -3.98 -10.82
C ARG A 294 23.52 -2.96 -11.82
N ALA A 295 22.68 -2.63 -12.81
CA ALA A 295 22.99 -1.58 -13.79
C ALA A 295 22.64 -0.16 -13.29
N GLU A 296 22.00 -0.06 -12.13
CA GLU A 296 21.49 1.18 -11.55
C GLU A 296 20.65 1.98 -12.55
N ARG A 297 19.75 1.31 -13.29
CA ARG A 297 19.00 1.88 -14.39
C ARG A 297 17.50 1.69 -14.23
N VAL A 298 16.73 2.74 -14.55
CA VAL A 298 15.28 2.74 -14.59
C VAL A 298 14.80 2.80 -16.04
N ASP A 299 14.11 1.75 -16.48
CA ASP A 299 13.43 1.70 -17.77
C ASP A 299 11.93 1.94 -17.58
N VAL A 300 11.37 2.97 -18.21
CA VAL A 300 9.91 3.18 -18.30
C VAL A 300 9.37 2.23 -19.34
N LEU A 301 8.39 1.40 -18.97
CA LEU A 301 7.87 0.36 -19.85
C LEU A 301 6.57 0.81 -20.55
N GLN A 302 5.51 0.96 -19.80
CA GLN A 302 4.18 1.24 -20.34
C GLN A 302 3.28 1.87 -19.28
N ARG A 303 2.33 2.72 -19.69
CA ARG A 303 1.26 3.16 -18.82
C ARG A 303 0.24 2.03 -18.65
N ILE A 304 -0.02 1.61 -17.41
CA ILE A 304 -0.89 0.48 -17.08
C ILE A 304 -2.13 0.91 -16.28
N THR A 305 -2.53 2.17 -16.36
CA THR A 305 -3.84 2.62 -15.87
C THR A 305 -4.97 2.00 -16.70
N SER A 306 -6.21 2.12 -16.25
CA SER A 306 -7.38 1.65 -17.01
C SER A 306 -7.43 2.22 -18.43
N GLN A 307 -8.03 1.50 -19.37
CA GLN A 307 -8.20 2.00 -20.74
C GLN A 307 -8.94 3.34 -20.80
N PRO A 308 -10.05 3.56 -20.07
CA PRO A 308 -10.68 4.87 -20.04
C PRO A 308 -9.75 5.99 -19.57
N SER A 309 -8.89 5.72 -18.58
CA SER A 309 -7.88 6.69 -18.11
C SER A 309 -6.83 6.98 -19.17
N GLN A 310 -6.37 5.97 -19.90
CA GLN A 310 -5.39 6.15 -21.01
C GLN A 310 -5.99 6.97 -22.15
N TRP A 311 -7.24 6.71 -22.55
CA TRP A 311 -7.90 7.43 -23.64
C TRP A 311 -8.23 8.88 -23.29
N SER A 312 -8.51 9.18 -22.02
CA SER A 312 -8.77 10.57 -21.59
C SER A 312 -7.51 11.45 -21.62
N GLY A 313 -6.33 10.85 -21.82
CA GLY A 313 -5.06 11.57 -21.79
C GLY A 313 -4.70 12.12 -20.43
N MET A 314 -5.46 11.74 -19.39
CA MET A 314 -5.27 12.24 -18.05
C MET A 314 -4.26 11.40 -17.29
N PHE A 315 -3.44 12.06 -16.49
CA PHE A 315 -2.71 11.40 -15.43
C PHE A 315 -3.70 10.82 -14.43
N ASP A 316 -3.27 9.78 -13.71
CA ASP A 316 -4.05 9.23 -12.63
C ASP A 316 -4.45 10.35 -11.66
N GLN A 317 -5.75 10.46 -11.38
CA GLN A 317 -6.30 11.59 -10.60
C GLN A 317 -6.31 11.33 -9.10
N PHE A 318 -5.67 10.24 -8.69
CA PHE A 318 -5.55 9.93 -7.28
C PHE A 318 -4.48 10.78 -6.63
N SER A 319 -4.78 11.37 -5.49
CA SER A 319 -3.86 12.25 -4.77
C SER A 319 -2.54 11.56 -4.42
N TYR A 320 -2.55 10.25 -4.18
CA TYR A 320 -1.38 9.45 -3.84
C TYR A 320 -1.27 8.16 -4.66
N GLY A 321 -2.09 7.99 -5.68
CA GLY A 321 -2.23 6.76 -6.47
C GLY A 321 -2.84 5.60 -5.68
N TYR A 322 -3.26 4.55 -6.37
CA TYR A 322 -3.66 3.29 -5.73
C TYR A 322 -2.44 2.49 -5.31
N LEU A 323 -2.54 1.79 -4.17
CA LEU A 323 -1.49 0.94 -3.64
C LEU A 323 -1.59 -0.50 -4.10
N GLY A 324 -2.74 -0.93 -4.62
CA GLY A 324 -2.99 -2.31 -5.03
C GLY A 324 -2.17 -2.75 -6.24
N PHE A 325 -0.90 -3.13 -6.00
CA PHE A 325 0.03 -3.63 -7.00
C PHE A 325 0.78 -4.83 -6.45
N ALA A 326 0.72 -5.97 -7.12
CA ALA A 326 1.34 -7.21 -6.68
C ALA A 326 1.83 -8.07 -7.85
N LEU A 327 2.84 -8.89 -7.61
CA LEU A 327 3.23 -9.99 -8.49
C LEU A 327 2.32 -11.20 -8.20
N GLY A 328 1.78 -11.78 -9.24
CA GLY A 328 0.93 -12.96 -9.14
C GLY A 328 1.68 -14.25 -8.79
N PRO A 329 0.95 -15.32 -8.47
CA PRO A 329 1.56 -16.59 -8.05
C PRO A 329 2.36 -17.30 -9.15
N ASP A 330 2.17 -16.94 -10.42
CA ASP A 330 2.98 -17.41 -11.55
C ASP A 330 4.39 -16.79 -11.61
N GLY A 331 4.64 -15.74 -10.83
CA GLY A 331 5.90 -14.99 -10.83
C GLY A 331 6.14 -14.12 -12.07
N ASP A 332 5.17 -14.03 -12.97
CA ASP A 332 5.29 -13.38 -14.29
C ASP A 332 4.23 -12.32 -14.56
N THR A 333 3.09 -12.38 -13.87
CA THR A 333 1.95 -11.48 -14.08
C THR A 333 1.86 -10.47 -12.93
N LEU A 334 1.90 -9.20 -13.27
CA LEU A 334 1.60 -8.11 -12.35
C LEU A 334 0.08 -7.86 -12.33
N PHE A 335 -0.47 -7.69 -11.13
CA PHE A 335 -1.84 -7.29 -10.87
C PHE A 335 -1.87 -5.88 -10.33
N TYR A 336 -2.71 -5.02 -10.90
CA TYR A 336 -2.83 -3.62 -10.51
C TYR A 336 -4.29 -3.20 -10.40
N LEU A 337 -4.66 -2.66 -9.26
CA LEU A 337 -5.95 -2.03 -9.03
C LEU A 337 -5.78 -0.53 -9.26
N THR A 338 -6.46 -0.01 -10.28
CA THR A 338 -6.33 1.38 -10.73
C THR A 338 -7.69 1.99 -11.01
N GLY A 339 -7.80 3.30 -10.95
CA GLY A 339 -9.03 4.00 -11.25
C GLY A 339 -9.24 4.27 -12.73
N GLY A 340 -10.49 4.53 -13.08
CA GLY A 340 -10.89 5.02 -14.39
C GLY A 340 -12.11 5.93 -14.26
N PRO A 341 -12.22 6.99 -15.10
CA PRO A 341 -13.32 7.92 -15.02
C PRO A 341 -14.66 7.24 -15.31
N ILE A 342 -15.69 7.62 -14.55
CA ILE A 342 -17.07 7.21 -14.80
C ILE A 342 -17.70 8.19 -15.82
N TYR A 343 -18.36 7.65 -16.83
CA TYR A 343 -19.17 8.40 -17.79
C TYR A 343 -20.64 8.01 -17.67
N ARG A 344 -21.53 9.01 -17.63
CA ARG A 344 -22.98 8.83 -17.76
C ARG A 344 -23.46 9.66 -18.93
N ASP A 345 -24.19 9.06 -19.85
CA ASP A 345 -24.73 9.71 -21.07
C ASP A 345 -23.63 10.45 -21.86
N GLY A 346 -22.45 9.84 -21.98
CA GLY A 346 -21.31 10.39 -22.71
C GLY A 346 -20.61 11.58 -22.02
N LYS A 347 -21.02 11.96 -20.80
CA LYS A 347 -20.40 13.02 -20.01
C LYS A 347 -19.66 12.40 -18.83
N ARG A 348 -18.45 12.90 -18.58
CA ARG A 348 -17.70 12.54 -17.38
C ARG A 348 -18.45 13.01 -16.14
N VAL A 349 -18.61 12.10 -15.18
CA VAL A 349 -19.15 12.45 -13.86
C VAL A 349 -18.02 13.08 -13.05
N ILE A 350 -18.22 14.31 -12.62
CA ILE A 350 -17.27 15.06 -11.78
C ILE A 350 -17.76 14.97 -10.34
N GLY A 351 -16.94 14.41 -9.46
CA GLY A 351 -17.21 14.35 -8.02
C GLY A 351 -17.01 15.70 -7.34
N LYS A 352 -17.20 15.74 -6.04
CA LYS A 352 -16.94 16.94 -5.24
C LYS A 352 -15.43 17.23 -5.23
N ASP A 353 -15.06 18.51 -5.36
CA ASP A 353 -13.65 18.98 -5.43
C ASP A 353 -12.83 18.76 -4.14
N THR A 354 -13.42 18.25 -3.08
CA THR A 354 -12.72 17.94 -1.82
C THR A 354 -12.16 16.53 -1.88
N THR A 355 -10.91 16.43 -2.25
CA THR A 355 -10.20 15.15 -2.21
C THR A 355 -9.35 15.04 -0.96
N GLY A 356 -9.68 14.08 -0.10
CA GLY A 356 -8.77 13.60 0.92
C GLY A 356 -7.61 12.80 0.32
N LYS A 357 -6.62 12.44 1.12
CA LYS A 357 -5.55 11.52 0.71
C LYS A 357 -6.14 10.21 0.20
N GLY A 358 -5.71 9.76 -0.99
CA GLY A 358 -6.15 8.50 -1.59
C GLY A 358 -7.54 8.53 -2.21
N GLU A 359 -8.20 9.69 -2.27
CA GLU A 359 -9.46 9.86 -2.97
C GLU A 359 -9.26 10.38 -4.40
N ALA A 360 -10.11 9.90 -5.30
CA ALA A 360 -10.14 10.39 -6.67
C ALA A 360 -10.72 11.81 -6.75
N LYS A 361 -10.18 12.63 -7.65
CA LYS A 361 -10.75 13.95 -7.99
C LYS A 361 -12.05 13.84 -8.82
N GLY A 362 -12.85 12.83 -8.61
CA GLY A 362 -14.08 12.56 -9.32
C GLY A 362 -14.69 11.25 -8.88
N GLU A 363 -15.88 10.93 -9.36
CA GLU A 363 -16.40 9.58 -9.24
C GLU A 363 -15.59 8.72 -10.23
N GLU A 364 -14.84 7.77 -9.73
CA GLU A 364 -14.05 6.84 -10.55
C GLU A 364 -14.37 5.40 -10.15
N ASN A 365 -14.44 4.52 -11.17
CA ASN A 365 -14.51 3.10 -10.96
C ASN A 365 -13.12 2.53 -10.77
N LEU A 366 -13.03 1.53 -9.89
CA LEU A 366 -11.85 0.70 -9.78
C LEU A 366 -11.82 -0.29 -10.95
N HIS A 367 -10.68 -0.38 -11.63
CA HIS A 367 -10.40 -1.37 -12.65
C HIS A 367 -9.36 -2.36 -12.16
N LEU A 368 -9.48 -3.61 -12.57
CA LEU A 368 -8.42 -4.60 -12.47
C LEU A 368 -7.65 -4.65 -13.77
N VAL A 369 -6.35 -4.42 -13.67
CA VAL A 369 -5.41 -4.50 -14.79
C VAL A 369 -4.38 -5.58 -14.50
N THR A 370 -3.98 -6.32 -15.53
CA THR A 370 -2.83 -7.22 -15.48
C THR A 370 -1.80 -6.87 -16.53
N TYR A 371 -0.53 -7.13 -16.20
CA TYR A 371 0.59 -7.01 -17.12
C TYR A 371 1.47 -8.25 -17.03
N HIS A 372 1.48 -9.05 -18.10
CA HIS A 372 2.34 -10.24 -18.16
C HIS A 372 3.72 -9.84 -18.68
N ILE A 373 4.72 -9.90 -17.81
CA ILE A 373 6.07 -9.35 -18.03
C ILE A 373 6.75 -9.95 -19.25
N PRO A 374 6.89 -11.30 -19.39
CA PRO A 374 7.62 -11.88 -20.53
C PRO A 374 7.00 -11.56 -21.90
N ALA A 375 5.69 -11.44 -21.97
CA ALA A 375 4.98 -11.15 -23.22
C ALA A 375 4.73 -9.66 -23.42
N ALA A 376 5.11 -8.79 -22.50
CA ALA A 376 4.77 -7.36 -22.45
C ALA A 376 3.28 -7.12 -22.74
N ARG A 377 2.40 -7.96 -22.18
CA ARG A 377 0.98 -7.95 -22.48
C ARG A 377 0.16 -7.31 -21.39
N TYR A 378 -0.39 -6.14 -21.68
CA TYR A 378 -1.35 -5.41 -20.86
C TYR A 378 -2.78 -5.90 -21.15
N ILE A 379 -3.58 -6.06 -20.10
CA ILE A 379 -5.02 -6.33 -20.17
C ILE A 379 -5.73 -5.50 -19.11
N ASP A 380 -6.70 -4.69 -19.53
CA ASP A 380 -7.71 -4.11 -18.64
C ASP A 380 -8.91 -5.07 -18.61
N HIS A 381 -9.15 -5.69 -17.46
CA HIS A 381 -10.25 -6.63 -17.26
C HIS A 381 -11.60 -5.93 -17.04
N GLY A 382 -11.60 -4.61 -16.95
CA GLY A 382 -12.80 -3.80 -16.80
C GLY A 382 -13.03 -3.29 -15.37
N ALA A 383 -14.10 -2.52 -15.25
CA ALA A 383 -14.53 -1.90 -14.00
C ALA A 383 -15.13 -2.93 -13.04
N ILE A 384 -14.89 -2.76 -11.76
CA ILE A 384 -15.34 -3.64 -10.68
C ILE A 384 -16.62 -3.09 -10.07
N TYR A 385 -17.66 -3.93 -9.96
CA TYR A 385 -18.91 -3.63 -9.26
C TYR A 385 -19.21 -4.71 -8.23
N PHE A 386 -19.85 -4.35 -7.13
CA PHE A 386 -20.32 -5.33 -6.14
C PHE A 386 -21.56 -6.09 -6.63
N GLU A 387 -21.71 -7.34 -6.19
CA GLU A 387 -22.91 -8.19 -6.48
C GLU A 387 -24.22 -7.48 -6.13
N GLY A 388 -24.26 -6.70 -5.05
CA GLY A 388 -25.43 -5.95 -4.59
C GLY A 388 -25.59 -4.56 -5.19
N GLY A 389 -24.77 -4.19 -6.17
CA GLY A 389 -24.69 -2.85 -6.73
C GLY A 389 -23.70 -1.94 -6.03
N GLY A 390 -23.36 -0.81 -6.65
CA GLY A 390 -22.28 0.05 -6.21
C GLY A 390 -20.90 -0.45 -6.65
N HIS A 391 -19.85 0.26 -6.28
CA HIS A 391 -18.48 -0.03 -6.69
C HIS A 391 -17.50 0.18 -5.53
N PRO A 392 -16.33 -0.51 -5.54
CA PRO A 392 -15.28 -0.27 -4.54
C PRO A 392 -14.77 1.17 -4.59
N SER A 393 -14.56 1.74 -3.42
CA SER A 393 -13.93 3.05 -3.27
C SER A 393 -12.84 3.01 -2.20
N TYR A 394 -11.87 3.89 -2.32
CA TYR A 394 -10.76 4.02 -1.38
C TYR A 394 -9.97 2.71 -1.22
N VAL A 395 -9.46 2.18 -2.33
CA VAL A 395 -8.76 0.88 -2.38
C VAL A 395 -7.25 1.13 -2.38
N ASN A 396 -6.55 0.61 -1.36
CA ASN A 396 -5.12 0.83 -1.15
C ASN A 396 -4.33 -0.44 -0.83
N SER A 397 -4.90 -1.61 -1.09
CA SER A 397 -4.28 -2.90 -0.78
C SER A 397 -4.59 -3.92 -1.87
N ILE A 398 -3.82 -4.99 -1.93
CA ILE A 398 -4.07 -6.13 -2.82
C ILE A 398 -3.43 -7.39 -2.23
N ALA A 399 -4.12 -8.51 -2.37
CA ALA A 399 -3.55 -9.85 -2.28
C ALA A 399 -4.04 -10.67 -3.47
N VAL A 400 -3.21 -11.55 -4.00
CA VAL A 400 -3.56 -12.43 -5.11
C VAL A 400 -3.55 -13.86 -4.59
N GLY A 401 -4.69 -14.54 -4.69
CA GLY A 401 -4.84 -15.94 -4.35
C GLY A 401 -4.12 -16.86 -5.34
N ARG A 402 -3.93 -18.12 -4.96
CA ARG A 402 -3.28 -19.13 -5.82
C ARG A 402 -4.01 -19.40 -7.14
N ASP A 403 -5.29 -19.11 -7.18
CA ASP A 403 -6.19 -19.22 -8.33
C ASP A 403 -6.32 -17.92 -9.14
N ASN A 404 -5.47 -16.94 -8.87
CA ASN A 404 -5.51 -15.59 -9.42
C ASN A 404 -6.76 -14.76 -9.01
N THR A 405 -7.53 -15.19 -8.03
CA THR A 405 -8.54 -14.34 -7.41
C THR A 405 -7.85 -13.16 -6.70
N VAL A 406 -8.30 -11.96 -7.00
CA VAL A 406 -7.79 -10.74 -6.37
C VAL A 406 -8.64 -10.40 -5.16
N TYR A 407 -7.99 -10.12 -4.05
CA TYR A 407 -8.58 -9.66 -2.80
C TYR A 407 -8.12 -8.25 -2.51
N SER A 408 -9.01 -7.43 -1.96
CA SER A 408 -8.66 -6.08 -1.50
C SER A 408 -9.64 -5.61 -0.42
N LEU A 409 -9.34 -4.44 0.14
CA LEU A 409 -10.16 -3.76 1.15
C LEU A 409 -10.74 -2.50 0.53
N SER A 410 -12.01 -2.22 0.81
CA SER A 410 -12.73 -1.08 0.26
C SER A 410 -13.74 -0.54 1.24
N ARG A 411 -14.04 0.74 1.12
CA ARG A 411 -15.22 1.34 1.75
C ARG A 411 -16.48 0.74 1.14
N VAL A 412 -17.38 0.28 2.00
CA VAL A 412 -18.68 -0.30 1.63
C VAL A 412 -19.77 0.43 2.41
N PRO A 413 -20.80 0.99 1.74
CA PRO A 413 -21.95 1.54 2.42
C PRO A 413 -22.72 0.47 3.18
N THR A 414 -23.11 0.76 4.43
CA THR A 414 -23.98 -0.10 5.23
C THR A 414 -25.44 0.29 5.06
N THR A 415 -26.35 -0.59 5.46
CA THR A 415 -27.80 -0.32 5.44
C THR A 415 -28.22 0.86 6.32
N GLY A 416 -27.39 1.29 7.28
CA GLY A 416 -27.60 2.46 8.13
C GLY A 416 -27.05 3.77 7.56
N GLY A 417 -26.47 3.76 6.34
CA GLY A 417 -25.84 4.94 5.73
C GLY A 417 -24.42 5.22 6.24
N GLU A 418 -23.91 4.44 7.16
CA GLU A 418 -22.49 4.44 7.56
C GLU A 418 -21.64 3.80 6.48
N VAL A 419 -20.35 4.12 6.47
CA VAL A 419 -19.37 3.49 5.60
C VAL A 419 -18.40 2.67 6.45
N ARG A 420 -18.13 1.44 6.04
CA ARG A 420 -17.15 0.55 6.69
C ARG A 420 -16.16 0.04 5.69
N THR A 421 -14.97 -0.28 6.15
CA THR A 421 -14.00 -0.98 5.32
C THR A 421 -14.18 -2.49 5.47
N GLU A 422 -14.36 -3.17 4.34
CA GLU A 422 -14.59 -4.60 4.29
C GLU A 422 -13.69 -5.27 3.25
N LEU A 423 -13.45 -6.57 3.43
CA LEU A 423 -12.77 -7.40 2.45
C LEU A 423 -13.70 -7.65 1.24
N PHE A 424 -13.16 -7.57 0.03
CA PHE A 424 -13.83 -8.06 -1.17
C PHE A 424 -12.91 -8.94 -2.01
N SER A 425 -13.51 -9.77 -2.83
CA SER A 425 -12.81 -10.59 -3.81
C SER A 425 -13.38 -10.39 -5.21
N VAL A 426 -12.51 -10.48 -6.22
CA VAL A 426 -12.87 -10.44 -7.63
C VAL A 426 -12.06 -11.47 -8.41
N ALA A 427 -12.73 -12.31 -9.19
CA ALA A 427 -12.08 -13.27 -10.08
C ALA A 427 -11.79 -12.62 -11.44
N THR A 428 -10.60 -12.88 -12.00
CA THR A 428 -10.33 -12.56 -13.40
C THR A 428 -11.09 -13.54 -14.29
N SER A 429 -11.62 -13.08 -15.43
CA SER A 429 -12.35 -13.92 -16.40
C SER A 429 -11.52 -15.05 -17.03
N ALA A 430 -10.23 -15.10 -16.75
CA ALA A 430 -9.31 -16.15 -17.25
C ALA A 430 -9.34 -17.45 -16.43
N GLY A 431 -10.12 -17.51 -15.37
CA GLY A 431 -10.22 -18.67 -14.44
C GLY A 431 -11.55 -19.44 -14.54
N ARG A 432 -12.33 -19.28 -15.63
CA ARG A 432 -13.52 -20.09 -15.90
C ARG A 432 -13.32 -20.98 -17.10
#